data_bc5bd46b9580f3d631fb81a9c267bee4
#
_entry.id   bc5bd46b9580f3d631fb81a9c267bee4
#
_cell.length_a   1.000
_cell.length_b   1.000
_cell.length_c   1.000
_cell.angle_alpha   90.00
_cell.angle_beta   90.00
_cell.angle_gamma   90.00
#
_symmetry.space_group_name_H-M   'P 1'
#
loop_
_entity.id
_entity.type
_entity.pdbx_description
1 polymer ?
#
loop_
_entity_poly.entity_id
_entity_poly.type
_entity_poly.pdbx_seq_one_letter_code
_entity_poly.pdbx_strand_id
1 'polypeptide(L)'
;RKSGIPVPRKVEGVFYDKISKLKNSLNFSQIIFLGDLFHSSLNNEWFLFENWVKKSVLKIILIKGNHDIIPKLKFQQVGIKTYNDLKIEKFLFTHHPKKINDYFVFSGHIHPGVRLTGKGKQIMKFPCFIYNKDQIILPSFGGFTGMHLPKIKNDDQVFVITNKEVIEVKEKTN
;
A
#
# COMPACT_ATOMS: atom_id res chain seq x y z
N ARG A 1 12.88 -3.48 11.36
CA ARG A 1 13.67 -2.51 12.20
C ARG A 1 14.80 -3.21 12.96
N LYS A 2 15.62 -3.97 12.27
CA LYS A 2 16.84 -4.54 12.88
C LYS A 2 17.95 -3.51 13.18
N SER A 3 17.76 -2.25 12.84
CA SER A 3 18.80 -1.20 12.91
C SER A 3 18.53 -0.10 13.94
N GLY A 4 17.49 -0.20 14.78
CA GLY A 4 17.30 0.74 15.89
C GLY A 4 17.10 2.24 15.54
N ILE A 5 16.95 2.59 14.26
CA ILE A 5 16.75 3.99 13.85
C ILE A 5 15.31 4.39 14.17
N PRO A 6 15.08 5.33 15.12
CA PRO A 6 13.75 5.79 15.43
C PRO A 6 13.17 6.56 14.24
N VAL A 7 11.99 6.17 13.77
CA VAL A 7 11.23 6.97 12.79
C VAL A 7 10.77 8.24 13.52
N PRO A 8 11.02 9.44 12.97
CA PRO A 8 10.59 10.68 13.59
C PRO A 8 9.08 10.70 13.82
N ARG A 9 8.61 11.06 15.02
CA ARG A 9 7.18 11.12 15.40
C ARG A 9 6.31 11.98 14.47
N LYS A 10 6.89 12.98 13.79
CA LYS A 10 6.21 13.81 12.79
C LYS A 10 5.70 13.03 11.57
N VAL A 11 6.21 11.84 11.32
CA VAL A 11 5.89 11.06 10.11
C VAL A 11 4.60 10.27 10.27
N GLU A 12 4.29 9.82 11.48
CA GLU A 12 3.11 9.00 11.76
C GLU A 12 1.80 9.78 11.53
N GLY A 13 1.76 11.08 11.91
CA GLY A 13 0.61 11.95 11.64
C GLY A 13 0.38 12.21 10.15
N VAL A 14 1.43 12.34 9.37
CA VAL A 14 1.37 12.64 7.92
C VAL A 14 0.58 11.58 7.13
N PHE A 15 0.67 10.31 7.53
CA PHE A 15 -0.06 9.22 6.88
C PHE A 15 -1.59 9.40 7.00
N TYR A 16 -2.08 9.65 8.19
CA TYR A 16 -3.52 9.80 8.45
C TYR A 16 -4.07 11.11 7.88
N ASP A 17 -3.28 12.18 7.94
CA ASP A 17 -3.62 13.47 7.32
C ASP A 17 -3.76 13.33 5.80
N LYS A 18 -2.87 12.54 5.17
CA LYS A 18 -2.93 12.27 3.74
C LYS A 18 -4.22 11.54 3.36
N ILE A 19 -4.61 10.52 4.12
CA ILE A 19 -5.88 9.79 3.89
C ILE A 19 -7.07 10.73 4.10
N SER A 20 -7.06 11.55 5.14
CA SER A 20 -8.12 12.51 5.42
C SER A 20 -8.28 13.55 4.30
N LYS A 21 -7.18 14.06 3.75
CA LYS A 21 -7.19 14.94 2.58
C LYS A 21 -7.77 14.24 1.34
N LEU A 22 -7.33 12.99 1.08
CA LEU A 22 -7.86 12.19 -0.02
C LEU A 22 -9.36 11.92 0.13
N LYS A 23 -9.83 11.63 1.35
CA LYS A 23 -11.26 11.46 1.61
C LYS A 23 -12.06 12.70 1.23
N ASN A 24 -11.57 13.87 1.62
CA ASN A 24 -12.27 15.14 1.35
C ASN A 24 -12.31 15.46 -0.16
N SER A 25 -11.26 15.10 -0.91
CA SER A 25 -11.20 15.35 -2.36
C SER A 25 -11.94 14.32 -3.20
N LEU A 26 -11.94 13.04 -2.80
CA LEU A 26 -12.51 11.94 -3.57
C LEU A 26 -13.86 11.44 -3.04
N ASN A 27 -14.30 11.94 -1.89
CA ASN A 27 -15.58 11.62 -1.24
C ASN A 27 -15.89 10.12 -1.12
N PHE A 28 -14.90 9.30 -0.73
CA PHE A 28 -15.11 7.88 -0.50
C PHE A 28 -15.57 7.60 0.93
N SER A 29 -16.32 6.51 1.12
CA SER A 29 -16.84 6.07 2.42
C SER A 29 -16.14 4.83 2.98
N GLN A 30 -15.31 4.17 2.17
CA GLN A 30 -14.62 2.95 2.56
C GLN A 30 -13.15 2.97 2.11
N ILE A 31 -12.27 2.37 2.94
CA ILE A 31 -10.87 2.13 2.61
C ILE A 31 -10.51 0.67 2.90
N ILE A 32 -9.72 0.06 2.02
CA ILE A 32 -9.18 -1.28 2.17
C ILE A 32 -7.66 -1.17 2.23
N PHE A 33 -7.07 -1.51 3.38
CA PHE A 33 -5.63 -1.67 3.49
C PHE A 33 -5.22 -3.07 3.04
N LEU A 34 -4.22 -3.15 2.17
CA LEU A 34 -3.74 -4.42 1.60
C LEU A 34 -2.60 -5.04 2.42
N GLY A 35 -2.63 -4.87 3.73
CA GLY A 35 -1.71 -5.49 4.67
C GLY A 35 -0.51 -4.64 5.05
N ASP A 36 0.24 -5.17 6.04
CA ASP A 36 1.44 -4.55 6.61
C ASP A 36 1.19 -3.11 7.11
N LEU A 37 0.01 -2.92 7.73
CA LEU A 37 -0.37 -1.64 8.31
C LEU A 37 0.49 -1.31 9.53
N PHE A 38 0.92 -2.34 10.28
CA PHE A 38 1.81 -2.22 11.42
C PHE A 38 2.97 -3.20 11.34
N HIS A 39 4.18 -2.72 11.65
CA HIS A 39 5.39 -3.54 11.69
C HIS A 39 5.86 -3.85 13.12
N SER A 40 5.06 -3.51 14.11
CA SER A 40 5.37 -3.69 15.53
C SER A 40 4.13 -4.12 16.32
N SER A 41 4.34 -4.64 17.53
CA SER A 41 3.28 -4.87 18.51
C SER A 41 2.61 -3.55 18.91
N LEU A 42 1.56 -3.63 19.74
CA LEU A 42 0.86 -2.47 20.29
C LEU A 42 1.82 -1.44 20.89
N ASN A 43 1.85 -0.25 20.34
CA ASN A 43 2.70 0.86 20.73
C ASN A 43 1.97 2.20 20.45
N ASN A 44 2.69 3.32 20.49
CA ASN A 44 2.12 4.64 20.20
C ASN A 44 1.50 4.75 18.81
N GLU A 45 2.01 4.02 17.80
CA GLU A 45 1.43 3.99 16.44
C GLU A 45 -0.02 3.47 16.48
N TRP A 46 -0.29 2.44 17.31
CA TRP A 46 -1.65 1.93 17.52
C TRP A 46 -2.59 2.99 18.09
N PHE A 47 -2.16 3.73 19.13
CA PHE A 47 -3.01 4.76 19.74
C PHE A 47 -3.34 5.89 18.77
N LEU A 48 -2.38 6.30 17.95
CA LEU A 48 -2.60 7.31 16.91
C LEU A 48 -3.59 6.80 15.86
N PHE A 49 -3.43 5.57 15.42
CA PHE A 49 -4.34 4.91 14.50
C PHE A 49 -5.74 4.78 15.07
N GLU A 50 -5.89 4.27 16.28
CA GLU A 50 -7.17 4.13 16.97
C GLU A 50 -7.91 5.47 17.08
N ASN A 51 -7.21 6.52 17.47
CA ASN A 51 -7.76 7.87 17.55
C ASN A 51 -8.21 8.39 16.18
N TRP A 52 -7.43 8.12 15.14
CA TRP A 52 -7.80 8.48 13.77
C TRP A 52 -9.04 7.70 13.30
N VAL A 53 -9.09 6.38 13.54
CA VAL A 53 -10.24 5.53 13.21
C VAL A 53 -11.51 6.05 13.87
N LYS A 54 -11.47 6.35 15.17
CA LYS A 54 -12.63 6.88 15.94
C LYS A 54 -13.13 8.22 15.40
N LYS A 55 -12.26 9.05 14.84
CA LYS A 55 -12.62 10.35 14.25
C LYS A 55 -13.03 10.22 12.78
N SER A 56 -12.58 9.19 12.11
CA SER A 56 -12.95 8.94 10.72
C SER A 56 -14.34 8.31 10.64
N VAL A 57 -15.17 8.77 9.73
CA VAL A 57 -16.46 8.13 9.39
C VAL A 57 -16.29 7.05 8.31
N LEU A 58 -15.08 6.53 8.15
CA LEU A 58 -14.77 5.56 7.12
C LEU A 58 -15.03 4.13 7.57
N LYS A 59 -15.60 3.34 6.68
CA LYS A 59 -15.59 1.88 6.82
C LYS A 59 -14.19 1.38 6.49
N ILE A 60 -13.50 0.82 7.47
CA ILE A 60 -12.12 0.37 7.31
C ILE A 60 -12.07 -1.15 7.26
N ILE A 61 -11.36 -1.67 6.27
CA ILE A 61 -11.09 -3.09 6.09
C ILE A 61 -9.56 -3.27 6.02
N LEU A 62 -9.06 -4.29 6.71
CA LEU A 62 -7.67 -4.70 6.64
C LEU A 62 -7.57 -6.12 6.06
N ILE A 63 -6.88 -6.23 4.94
CA ILE A 63 -6.34 -7.51 4.48
C ILE A 63 -5.06 -7.74 5.27
N LYS A 64 -4.94 -8.84 5.99
CA LYS A 64 -3.77 -9.10 6.83
C LYS A 64 -2.52 -9.37 5.99
N GLY A 65 -1.49 -8.62 6.27
CA GLY A 65 -0.14 -8.86 5.78
C GLY A 65 0.67 -9.73 6.74
N ASN A 66 1.86 -10.11 6.31
CA ASN A 66 2.75 -10.95 7.12
C ASN A 66 3.37 -10.21 8.32
N HIS A 67 3.40 -8.87 8.31
CA HIS A 67 3.87 -8.05 9.43
C HIS A 67 2.75 -7.59 10.38
N ASP A 68 1.48 -7.84 10.07
CA ASP A 68 0.34 -7.48 10.92
C ASP A 68 0.20 -8.45 12.09
N ILE A 69 1.05 -8.30 13.11
CA ILE A 69 1.12 -9.15 14.30
C ILE A 69 0.12 -8.77 15.40
N ILE A 70 -0.56 -7.62 15.27
CA ILE A 70 -1.57 -7.16 16.23
C ILE A 70 -2.77 -8.13 16.19
N PRO A 71 -3.27 -8.58 17.35
CA PRO A 71 -4.39 -9.51 17.42
C PRO A 71 -5.64 -8.96 16.73
N LYS A 72 -6.36 -9.85 16.00
CA LYS A 72 -7.61 -9.51 15.30
C LYS A 72 -8.63 -8.80 16.19
N LEU A 73 -8.72 -9.21 17.47
CA LEU A 73 -9.65 -8.64 18.45
C LEU A 73 -9.44 -7.14 18.63
N LYS A 74 -8.20 -6.64 18.58
CA LYS A 74 -7.91 -5.21 18.69
C LYS A 74 -8.49 -4.41 17.53
N PHE A 75 -8.39 -4.92 16.32
CA PHE A 75 -9.01 -4.29 15.15
C PHE A 75 -10.55 -4.31 15.27
N GLN A 76 -11.14 -5.42 15.73
CA GLN A 76 -12.59 -5.52 15.92
C GLN A 76 -13.11 -4.53 16.97
N GLN A 77 -12.37 -4.29 18.07
CA GLN A 77 -12.72 -3.32 19.11
C GLN A 77 -12.86 -1.89 18.59
N VAL A 78 -12.16 -1.55 17.51
CA VAL A 78 -12.26 -0.23 16.84
C VAL A 78 -13.09 -0.27 15.56
N GLY A 79 -13.89 -1.32 15.34
CA GLY A 79 -14.82 -1.42 14.21
C GLY A 79 -14.19 -1.84 12.88
N ILE A 80 -12.94 -2.30 12.88
CA ILE A 80 -12.24 -2.72 11.66
C ILE A 80 -12.48 -4.21 11.40
N LYS A 81 -12.90 -4.52 10.17
CA LYS A 81 -12.99 -5.90 9.68
C LYS A 81 -11.66 -6.36 9.11
N THR A 82 -11.21 -7.56 9.48
CA THR A 82 -9.95 -8.13 9.00
C THR A 82 -10.22 -9.42 8.21
N TYR A 83 -9.50 -9.59 7.10
CA TYR A 83 -9.57 -10.75 6.22
C TYR A 83 -8.16 -11.18 5.81
N ASN A 84 -7.97 -12.45 5.45
CA ASN A 84 -6.76 -12.88 4.75
C ASN A 84 -6.86 -12.50 3.27
N ASP A 85 -8.03 -12.73 2.67
CA ASP A 85 -8.41 -12.33 1.33
C ASP A 85 -9.86 -11.84 1.37
N LEU A 86 -10.20 -10.89 0.51
CA LEU A 86 -11.56 -10.36 0.39
C LEU A 86 -12.00 -10.36 -1.07
N LYS A 87 -13.10 -11.05 -1.34
CA LYS A 87 -13.74 -11.04 -2.66
C LYS A 87 -14.90 -10.04 -2.65
N ILE A 88 -14.92 -9.16 -3.62
CA ILE A 88 -16.03 -8.24 -3.89
C ILE A 88 -16.31 -8.32 -5.40
N GLU A 89 -17.44 -8.88 -5.80
CA GLU A 89 -17.80 -9.11 -7.20
C GLU A 89 -16.69 -9.85 -7.96
N LYS A 90 -16.08 -9.24 -8.98
CA LYS A 90 -14.98 -9.79 -9.77
C LYS A 90 -13.60 -9.37 -9.27
N PHE A 91 -13.51 -8.73 -8.12
CA PHE A 91 -12.26 -8.26 -7.54
C PHE A 91 -11.86 -9.11 -6.34
N LEU A 92 -10.56 -9.42 -6.27
CA LEU A 92 -9.93 -10.05 -5.12
C LEU A 92 -8.90 -9.10 -4.52
N PHE A 93 -9.07 -8.78 -3.25
CA PHE A 93 -8.13 -8.00 -2.47
C PHE A 93 -7.30 -8.95 -1.60
N THR A 94 -5.98 -8.91 -1.75
CA THR A 94 -5.05 -9.81 -1.06
C THR A 94 -3.75 -9.07 -0.73
N HIS A 95 -3.01 -9.54 0.26
CA HIS A 95 -1.70 -8.95 0.56
C HIS A 95 -0.65 -9.35 -0.47
N HIS A 96 -0.51 -10.66 -0.73
CA HIS A 96 0.48 -11.19 -1.67
C HIS A 96 -0.06 -11.22 -3.11
N PRO A 97 0.75 -10.84 -4.12
CA PRO A 97 0.37 -11.05 -5.51
C PRO A 97 0.10 -12.52 -5.81
N LYS A 98 -0.98 -12.78 -6.50
CA LYS A 98 -1.35 -14.12 -6.97
C LYS A 98 -2.24 -14.03 -8.20
N LYS A 99 -2.33 -15.12 -8.95
CA LYS A 99 -3.24 -15.25 -10.08
C LYS A 99 -4.38 -16.20 -9.69
N ILE A 100 -5.61 -15.75 -9.84
CA ILE A 100 -6.82 -16.50 -9.57
C ILE A 100 -7.75 -16.32 -10.77
N ASN A 101 -8.23 -17.42 -11.33
CA ASN A 101 -9.18 -17.37 -12.43
C ASN A 101 -10.46 -16.63 -11.99
N ASP A 102 -11.08 -15.93 -12.93
CA ASP A 102 -12.33 -15.19 -12.77
C ASP A 102 -12.27 -13.95 -11.85
N TYR A 103 -11.09 -13.61 -11.31
CA TYR A 103 -10.91 -12.42 -10.48
C TYR A 103 -9.78 -11.55 -10.98
N PHE A 104 -10.03 -10.23 -10.95
CA PHE A 104 -8.95 -9.24 -11.04
C PHE A 104 -8.39 -9.00 -9.64
N VAL A 105 -7.06 -9.13 -9.47
CA VAL A 105 -6.41 -9.13 -8.16
C VAL A 105 -5.80 -7.77 -7.84
N PHE A 106 -6.14 -7.22 -6.67
CA PHE A 106 -5.44 -6.08 -6.06
C PHE A 106 -4.52 -6.60 -4.96
N SER A 107 -3.22 -6.28 -5.04
CA SER A 107 -2.23 -6.73 -4.06
C SER A 107 -1.20 -5.66 -3.72
N GLY A 108 -0.51 -5.86 -2.58
CA GLY A 108 0.62 -5.05 -2.12
C GLY A 108 1.89 -5.88 -1.97
N HIS A 109 2.48 -5.90 -0.77
CA HIS A 109 3.60 -6.69 -0.30
C HIS A 109 4.95 -6.41 -0.98
N ILE A 110 5.02 -6.46 -2.32
CA ILE A 110 6.28 -6.35 -3.07
C ILE A 110 6.90 -4.95 -2.97
N HIS A 111 6.09 -3.91 -2.74
CA HIS A 111 6.51 -2.50 -2.79
C HIS A 111 7.26 -2.19 -4.10
N PRO A 112 6.62 -2.39 -5.27
CA PRO A 112 7.31 -2.30 -6.54
C PRO A 112 7.86 -0.90 -6.78
N GLY A 113 9.08 -0.88 -7.28
CA GLY A 113 9.74 0.29 -7.80
C GLY A 113 10.39 0.01 -9.14
N VAL A 114 10.75 1.05 -9.84
CA VAL A 114 11.44 0.98 -11.12
C VAL A 114 12.63 1.93 -11.11
N ARG A 115 13.68 1.54 -11.84
CA ARG A 115 14.88 2.36 -12.06
C ARG A 115 14.72 3.06 -13.40
N LEU A 116 14.80 4.39 -13.39
CA LEU A 116 14.81 5.20 -14.61
C LEU A 116 16.15 5.92 -14.75
N THR A 117 16.66 5.98 -15.98
CA THR A 117 17.89 6.70 -16.32
C THR A 117 17.51 7.99 -17.03
N GLY A 118 17.90 9.12 -16.48
CA GLY A 118 17.69 10.43 -17.11
C GLY A 118 18.70 10.73 -18.21
N LYS A 119 18.48 11.80 -18.99
CA LYS A 119 19.35 12.23 -20.11
C LYS A 119 20.79 12.48 -19.70
N GLY A 120 21.05 12.89 -18.46
CA GLY A 120 22.39 13.08 -17.89
C GLY A 120 22.97 11.80 -17.26
N LYS A 121 22.47 10.61 -17.61
CA LYS A 121 22.89 9.28 -17.06
C LYS A 121 22.66 9.13 -15.55
N GLN A 122 21.99 10.08 -14.89
CA GLN A 122 21.58 9.91 -13.49
C GLN A 122 20.53 8.80 -13.39
N ILE A 123 20.67 7.97 -12.36
CA ILE A 123 19.76 6.87 -12.10
C ILE A 123 18.91 7.23 -10.87
N MET A 124 17.59 7.16 -11.04
CA MET A 124 16.62 7.38 -9.95
C MET A 124 15.70 6.18 -9.82
N LYS A 125 15.26 5.93 -8.58
CA LYS A 125 14.27 4.89 -8.28
C LYS A 125 12.95 5.56 -7.91
N PHE A 126 11.88 5.06 -8.50
CA PHE A 126 10.52 5.56 -8.24
C PHE A 126 9.60 4.41 -7.84
N PRO A 127 8.68 4.63 -6.90
CA PRO A 127 7.60 3.68 -6.66
C PRO A 127 6.70 3.61 -7.89
N CYS A 128 6.14 2.44 -8.17
CA CYS A 128 5.28 2.26 -9.32
C CYS A 128 4.15 1.27 -9.02
N PHE A 129 3.07 1.39 -9.81
CA PHE A 129 2.10 0.31 -9.97
C PHE A 129 2.59 -0.62 -11.07
N ILE A 130 2.36 -1.92 -10.90
CA ILE A 130 2.53 -2.92 -11.96
C ILE A 130 1.14 -3.46 -12.28
N TYR A 131 0.71 -3.26 -13.51
CA TYR A 131 -0.61 -3.63 -13.97
C TYR A 131 -0.54 -4.60 -15.14
N ASN A 132 -1.40 -5.60 -15.15
CA ASN A 132 -1.68 -6.44 -16.30
C ASN A 132 -3.16 -6.87 -16.30
N LYS A 133 -3.55 -7.71 -17.27
CA LYS A 133 -4.94 -8.14 -17.42
C LYS A 133 -5.52 -8.90 -16.20
N ASP A 134 -4.69 -9.47 -15.36
CA ASP A 134 -5.11 -10.32 -14.24
C ASP A 134 -4.99 -9.62 -12.88
N GLN A 135 -4.12 -8.59 -12.77
CA GLN A 135 -3.83 -7.96 -11.48
C GLN A 135 -3.26 -6.56 -11.57
N ILE A 136 -3.32 -5.86 -10.44
CA ILE A 136 -2.53 -4.67 -10.15
C ILE A 136 -1.79 -4.87 -8.83
N ILE A 137 -0.48 -4.58 -8.83
CA ILE A 137 0.37 -4.58 -7.64
C ILE A 137 0.62 -3.14 -7.25
N LEU A 138 0.20 -2.78 -6.04
CA LEU A 138 0.30 -1.42 -5.53
C LEU A 138 1.66 -1.18 -4.88
N PRO A 139 2.24 0.01 -5.07
CA PRO A 139 3.40 0.42 -4.28
C PRO A 139 3.04 0.66 -2.82
N SER A 140 4.05 0.73 -1.96
CA SER A 140 3.86 1.16 -0.59
C SER A 140 3.28 2.57 -0.52
N PHE A 141 2.27 2.78 0.32
CA PHE A 141 1.71 4.10 0.60
C PHE A 141 2.57 4.90 1.59
N GLY A 142 3.34 4.22 2.42
CA GLY A 142 4.25 4.82 3.41
C GLY A 142 5.57 5.31 2.79
N GLY A 143 6.05 6.47 3.21
CA GLY A 143 7.30 7.07 2.70
C GLY A 143 8.61 6.43 3.18
N PHE A 144 8.55 5.53 4.16
CA PHE A 144 9.74 4.89 4.77
C PHE A 144 9.88 3.41 4.47
N THR A 145 9.12 2.92 3.52
CA THR A 145 9.18 1.54 3.08
C THR A 145 10.19 1.42 1.93
N GLY A 146 11.06 0.44 1.99
CA GLY A 146 11.99 0.14 0.89
C GLY A 146 11.23 -0.21 -0.39
N MET A 147 11.88 -0.02 -1.54
CA MET A 147 11.36 -0.42 -2.84
C MET A 147 12.09 -1.67 -3.32
N HIS A 148 11.33 -2.66 -3.78
CA HIS A 148 11.85 -3.80 -4.53
C HIS A 148 11.79 -3.48 -6.03
N LEU A 149 12.80 -3.90 -6.79
CA LEU A 149 12.86 -3.74 -8.24
C LEU A 149 12.54 -5.10 -8.89
N PRO A 150 11.27 -5.44 -9.08
CA PRO A 150 10.90 -6.73 -9.66
C PRO A 150 11.23 -6.77 -11.15
N LYS A 151 11.40 -7.99 -11.68
CA LYS A 151 11.49 -8.18 -13.13
C LYS A 151 10.12 -7.90 -13.76
N ILE A 152 10.07 -6.90 -14.63
CA ILE A 152 8.87 -6.53 -15.38
C ILE A 152 8.67 -7.53 -16.53
N LYS A 153 7.47 -8.08 -16.65
CA LYS A 153 7.10 -9.01 -17.72
C LYS A 153 6.66 -8.25 -18.98
N ASN A 154 6.60 -8.96 -20.10
CA ASN A 154 6.25 -8.34 -21.39
C ASN A 154 4.83 -7.79 -21.44
N ASP A 155 3.92 -8.37 -20.69
CA ASP A 155 2.50 -8.01 -20.59
C ASP A 155 2.19 -7.06 -19.43
N ASP A 156 3.22 -6.69 -18.64
CA ASP A 156 3.06 -5.71 -17.56
C ASP A 156 3.15 -4.28 -18.12
N GLN A 157 2.24 -3.43 -17.65
CA GLN A 157 2.28 -1.98 -17.78
C GLN A 157 2.77 -1.41 -16.44
N VAL A 158 3.67 -0.43 -16.52
CA VAL A 158 4.29 0.18 -15.34
C VAL A 158 3.87 1.64 -15.24
N PHE A 159 3.26 2.02 -14.12
CA PHE A 159 2.86 3.39 -13.84
C PHE A 159 3.70 3.95 -12.70
N VAL A 160 4.62 4.84 -13.03
CA VAL A 160 5.58 5.45 -12.10
C VAL A 160 4.93 6.60 -11.34
N ILE A 161 5.13 6.65 -10.03
CA ILE A 161 4.67 7.74 -9.19
C ILE A 161 5.80 8.74 -9.02
N THR A 162 5.59 9.96 -9.49
CA THR A 162 6.46 11.11 -9.25
C THR A 162 5.85 12.03 -8.20
N ASN A 163 6.55 13.10 -7.83
CA ASN A 163 6.02 14.10 -6.91
C ASN A 163 4.84 14.92 -7.50
N LYS A 164 4.66 14.88 -8.83
CA LYS A 164 3.66 15.70 -9.54
C LYS A 164 2.52 14.87 -10.13
N GLU A 165 2.83 13.71 -10.66
CA GLU A 165 1.91 12.94 -11.51
C GLU A 165 2.26 11.44 -11.52
N VAL A 166 1.36 10.64 -12.06
CA VAL A 166 1.59 9.22 -12.37
C VAL A 166 1.80 9.09 -13.88
N ILE A 167 2.92 8.49 -14.27
CA ILE A 167 3.36 8.41 -15.67
C ILE A 167 3.46 6.95 -16.10
N GLU A 168 2.85 6.59 -17.22
CA GLU A 168 3.06 5.28 -17.83
C GLU A 168 4.46 5.21 -18.47
N VAL A 169 5.24 4.20 -18.13
CA VAL A 169 6.54 3.93 -18.72
C VAL A 169 6.38 2.93 -19.86
N LYS A 170 6.57 3.39 -21.08
CA LYS A 170 6.41 2.59 -22.32
C LYS A 170 7.67 1.82 -22.70
N GLU A 171 8.82 2.18 -22.16
CA GLU A 171 10.08 1.49 -22.43
C GLU A 171 10.33 0.39 -21.41
N LYS A 172 10.82 -0.77 -21.91
CA LYS A 172 11.25 -1.88 -21.05
C LYS A 172 12.47 -1.43 -20.27
N THR A 173 12.26 -1.07 -19.02
CA THR A 173 13.36 -0.80 -18.08
C THR A 173 13.95 -2.14 -17.66
N ASN A 174 15.15 -2.42 -18.16
CA ASN A 174 15.96 -3.57 -17.73
C ASN A 174 16.52 -3.36 -16.32
#